data_58120d9379a4456d56ad3c58dd056028
#
_entry.id   58120d9379a4456d56ad3c58dd056028
#
_cell.length_a   1.000
_cell.length_b   1.000
_cell.length_c   1.000
_cell.angle_alpha   90.00
_cell.angle_beta   90.00
_cell.angle_gamma   90.00
#
_symmetry.space_group_name_H-M   'P 1'
#
loop_
_entity.id
_entity.type
_entity.pdbx_description
1 polymer ?
#
loop_
_entity_poly.entity_id
_entity_poly.type
_entity_poly.pdbx_seq_one_letter_code
_entity_poly.pdbx_strand_id
1 'polypeptide(L)'
;MTIEQIFKEMVERGASDVHLRVGVPPALRINGDLYRLQTDRVSPEIMEGFLAVIMNRNQRARFDSDLELDFAVGVRGLGRFRVNAFRQRGTPALAIRHIT
;
A
#
# COMPACT_ATOMS: atom_id res chain seq x y z
N MET A 1 -0.85 -4.04 11.96
CA MET A 1 -1.99 -3.63 11.10
C MET A 1 -1.91 -4.34 9.77
N THR A 2 -3.00 -4.94 9.31
CA THR A 2 -3.03 -5.62 8.01
C THR A 2 -3.27 -4.61 6.89
N ILE A 3 -2.94 -5.00 5.66
CA ILE A 3 -3.21 -4.11 4.52
C ILE A 3 -4.71 -3.92 4.29
N GLU A 4 -5.52 -4.92 4.61
CA GLU A 4 -6.98 -4.80 4.54
C GLU A 4 -7.49 -3.72 5.50
N GLN A 5 -6.93 -3.66 6.71
CA GLN A 5 -7.25 -2.60 7.66
C GLN A 5 -6.85 -1.23 7.13
N ILE A 6 -5.74 -1.14 6.42
CA ILE A 6 -5.29 0.11 5.80
C ILE A 6 -6.25 0.56 4.71
N PHE A 7 -6.69 -0.36 3.83
CA PHE A 7 -7.69 -0.05 2.81
C PHE A 7 -8.98 0.48 3.45
N LYS A 8 -9.42 -0.17 4.51
CA LYS A 8 -10.64 0.24 5.23
C LYS A 8 -10.49 1.64 5.82
N GLU A 9 -9.34 1.90 6.44
CA GLU A 9 -9.02 3.21 7.01
C GLU A 9 -9.05 4.29 5.94
N MET A 10 -8.48 4.02 4.75
CA MET A 10 -8.51 4.95 3.62
C MET A 10 -9.94 5.35 3.27
N VAL A 11 -10.80 4.35 3.11
CA VAL A 11 -12.18 4.61 2.68
C VAL A 11 -12.95 5.35 3.77
N GLU A 12 -12.82 4.91 5.02
CA GLU A 12 -13.54 5.51 6.14
C GLU A 12 -13.14 6.96 6.39
N ARG A 13 -11.88 7.28 6.21
CA ARG A 13 -11.37 8.64 6.43
C ARG A 13 -11.37 9.50 5.17
N GLY A 14 -11.80 8.96 4.04
CA GLY A 14 -11.83 9.69 2.78
C GLY A 14 -10.45 10.05 2.26
N ALA A 15 -9.47 9.19 2.50
CA ALA A 15 -8.11 9.42 2.02
C ALA A 15 -8.04 9.18 0.51
N SER A 16 -7.33 10.05 -0.20
CA SER A 16 -7.08 9.86 -1.64
C SER A 16 -5.96 8.86 -1.88
N ASP A 17 -4.96 8.85 -1.02
CA ASP A 17 -3.77 8.03 -1.18
C ASP A 17 -3.30 7.51 0.17
N VAL A 18 -2.55 6.40 0.14
CA VAL A 18 -1.74 5.96 1.27
C VAL A 18 -0.33 5.65 0.76
N HIS A 19 0.66 5.98 1.58
CA HIS A 19 2.06 5.69 1.30
C HIS A 19 2.58 4.73 2.37
N LEU A 20 3.16 3.63 1.92
CA LEU A 20 3.71 2.59 2.78
C LEU A 20 5.20 2.43 2.50
N ARG A 21 6.03 2.64 3.51
CA ARG A 21 7.49 2.47 3.43
C ARG A 21 7.99 1.75 4.67
N VAL A 22 9.04 0.99 4.49
CA VAL A 22 9.73 0.37 5.62
C VAL A 22 10.35 1.46 6.50
N GLY A 23 10.17 1.35 7.80
CA GLY A 23 10.78 2.23 8.78
C GLY A 23 9.88 3.34 9.32
N VAL A 24 8.69 3.53 8.75
CA VAL A 24 7.74 4.55 9.20
C VAL A 24 6.33 3.97 9.26
N PRO A 25 5.43 4.57 10.06
CA PRO A 25 4.03 4.17 10.01
C PRO A 25 3.39 4.55 8.67
N PRO A 26 2.28 3.88 8.29
CA PRO A 26 1.54 4.27 7.09
C PRO A 26 1.12 5.74 7.15
N ALA A 27 1.13 6.40 5.99
CA ALA A 27 0.73 7.79 5.86
C ALA A 27 -0.45 7.91 4.90
N LEU A 28 -1.54 8.54 5.35
CA LEU A 28 -2.72 8.80 4.55
C LEU A 28 -2.72 10.25 4.07
N ARG A 29 -3.11 10.47 2.81
CA ARG A 29 -3.35 11.82 2.32
C ARG A 29 -4.84 12.09 2.36
N ILE A 30 -5.24 13.09 3.12
CA ILE A 30 -6.65 13.49 3.29
C ILE A 30 -6.74 14.98 3.00
N ASN A 31 -7.52 15.35 1.98
CA ASN A 31 -7.67 16.77 1.56
C ASN A 31 -6.31 17.45 1.33
N GLY A 32 -5.36 16.72 0.75
CA GLY A 32 -4.05 17.25 0.43
C GLY A 32 -3.02 17.17 1.55
N ASP A 33 -3.45 16.96 2.79
CA ASP A 33 -2.56 16.89 3.95
C ASP A 33 -2.21 15.45 4.28
N LEU A 34 -0.99 15.24 4.75
CA LEU A 34 -0.47 13.91 5.05
C LEU A 34 -0.61 13.64 6.55
N TYR A 35 -1.23 12.50 6.89
CA TYR A 35 -1.44 12.07 8.29
C TYR A 35 -0.83 10.71 8.48
N ARG A 36 0.05 10.56 9.46
CA ARG A 36 0.59 9.25 9.83
C ARG A 36 -0.39 8.55 10.75
N LEU A 37 -0.60 7.26 10.49
CA LEU A 37 -1.41 6.45 11.40
C LEU A 37 -0.66 6.23 12.71
N GLN A 38 -1.40 6.20 13.80
CA GLN A 38 -0.83 5.93 15.13
C GLN A 38 -0.71 4.42 15.33
N THR A 39 0.26 3.83 14.66
CA THR A 39 0.53 2.41 14.67
C THR A 39 2.04 2.20 14.56
N ASP A 40 2.47 0.96 14.67
CA ASP A 40 3.88 0.62 14.57
C ASP A 40 4.44 0.96 13.18
N ARG A 41 5.74 1.16 13.13
CA ARG A 41 6.46 1.33 11.87
C ARG A 41 6.32 0.06 11.03
N VAL A 42 6.27 0.25 9.73
CA VAL A 42 6.24 -0.88 8.81
C VAL A 42 7.62 -1.52 8.80
N SER A 43 7.73 -2.74 9.29
CA SER A 43 8.97 -3.51 9.24
C SER A 43 9.10 -4.18 7.86
N PRO A 44 10.31 -4.69 7.51
CA PRO A 44 10.45 -5.47 6.29
C PRO A 44 9.49 -6.66 6.23
N GLU A 45 9.25 -7.33 7.36
CA GLU A 45 8.35 -8.47 7.45
C GLU A 45 6.90 -8.05 7.24
N ILE A 46 6.50 -6.92 7.81
CA ILE A 46 5.16 -6.37 7.61
C ILE A 46 4.95 -6.00 6.14
N MET A 47 5.95 -5.38 5.53
CA MET A 47 5.88 -5.02 4.11
C MET A 47 5.72 -6.27 3.23
N GLU A 48 6.48 -7.33 3.50
CA GLU A 48 6.34 -8.59 2.77
C GLU A 48 4.94 -9.17 2.94
N GLY A 49 4.36 -9.06 4.13
CA GLY A 49 2.99 -9.47 4.38
C GLY A 49 1.99 -8.70 3.53
N PHE A 50 2.19 -7.38 3.37
CA PHE A 50 1.35 -6.57 2.50
C PHE A 50 1.44 -7.05 1.05
N LEU A 51 2.65 -7.24 0.54
CA LEU A 51 2.85 -7.69 -0.84
C LEU A 51 2.24 -9.06 -1.08
N ALA A 52 2.34 -9.96 -0.11
CA ALA A 52 1.79 -11.31 -0.25
C ALA A 52 0.26 -11.29 -0.40
N VAL A 53 -0.42 -10.32 0.17
CA VAL A 53 -1.88 -10.19 0.08
C VAL A 53 -2.30 -9.57 -1.25
N ILE A 54 -1.61 -8.53 -1.72
CA ILE A 54 -2.09 -7.73 -2.85
C ILE A 54 -1.53 -8.18 -4.19
N MET A 55 -0.44 -8.95 -4.22
CA MET A 55 0.17 -9.44 -5.46
C MET A 55 -0.06 -10.94 -5.62
N ASN A 56 -0.47 -11.35 -6.83
CA ASN A 56 -0.44 -12.76 -7.18
C ASN A 56 1.00 -13.16 -7.55
N ARG A 57 1.21 -14.44 -7.84
CA ARG A 57 2.55 -14.98 -8.13
C ARG A 57 3.20 -14.28 -9.32
N ASN A 58 2.44 -14.05 -10.38
CA ASN A 58 2.97 -13.42 -11.60
C ASN A 58 3.34 -11.95 -11.34
N GLN A 59 2.50 -11.24 -10.60
CA GLN A 59 2.76 -9.85 -10.24
C GLN A 59 4.01 -9.74 -9.37
N ARG A 60 4.17 -10.65 -8.40
CA ARG A 60 5.35 -10.65 -7.54
C ARG A 60 6.62 -10.91 -8.35
N ALA A 61 6.58 -11.87 -9.27
CA ALA A 61 7.72 -12.17 -10.14
C ALA A 61 8.10 -10.98 -11.01
N ARG A 62 7.10 -10.29 -11.58
CA ARG A 62 7.32 -9.08 -12.38
C ARG A 62 7.91 -7.96 -11.54
N PHE A 63 7.41 -7.76 -10.33
CA PHE A 63 7.95 -6.74 -9.44
C PHE A 63 9.40 -7.03 -9.08
N ASP A 64 9.73 -8.28 -8.79
CA ASP A 64 11.11 -8.66 -8.44
C ASP A 64 12.05 -8.48 -9.63
N SER A 65 11.58 -8.70 -10.86
CA SER A 65 12.37 -8.55 -12.07
C SER A 65 12.50 -7.09 -12.49
N ASP A 66 11.38 -6.36 -12.53
CA ASP A 66 11.32 -5.02 -13.10
C ASP A 66 11.55 -3.92 -12.07
N LEU A 67 11.53 -4.27 -10.78
CA LEU A 67 11.72 -3.36 -9.64
C LEU A 67 10.62 -2.30 -9.50
N GLU A 68 9.60 -2.37 -10.32
CA GLU A 68 8.43 -1.50 -10.28
C GLU A 68 7.25 -2.24 -10.89
N LEU A 69 6.06 -2.00 -10.38
CA LEU A 69 4.84 -2.61 -10.92
C LEU A 69 3.63 -1.72 -10.60
N ASP A 70 2.85 -1.41 -11.63
CA ASP A 70 1.54 -0.76 -11.50
C ASP A 70 0.45 -1.81 -11.68
N PHE A 71 -0.51 -1.86 -10.75
CA PHE A 71 -1.60 -2.81 -10.87
C PHE A 71 -2.81 -2.33 -10.07
N ALA A 72 -3.96 -3.00 -10.25
CA ALA A 72 -5.18 -2.68 -9.54
C ALA A 72 -5.55 -3.82 -8.61
N VAL A 73 -6.15 -3.47 -7.47
CA VAL A 73 -6.65 -4.43 -6.48
C VAL A 73 -8.11 -4.13 -6.21
N GLY A 74 -8.97 -5.16 -6.30
CA GLY A 74 -10.35 -5.05 -5.86
C GLY A 74 -10.47 -5.56 -4.44
N VAL A 75 -11.10 -4.79 -3.56
CA VAL A 75 -11.30 -5.17 -2.16
C VAL A 75 -12.80 -5.22 -1.90
N ARG A 76 -13.29 -6.40 -1.52
CA ARG A 76 -14.72 -6.63 -1.28
C ARG A 76 -15.24 -5.62 -0.26
N GLY A 77 -16.34 -4.96 -0.62
CA GLY A 77 -17.00 -3.99 0.26
C GLY A 77 -16.36 -2.61 0.28
N LEU A 78 -15.17 -2.44 -0.29
CA LEU A 78 -14.45 -1.16 -0.27
C LEU A 78 -14.25 -0.56 -1.67
N GLY A 79 -14.17 -1.40 -2.71
CA GLY A 79 -13.99 -0.93 -4.08
C GLY A 79 -12.63 -1.29 -4.66
N ARG A 80 -12.15 -0.46 -5.57
CA ARG A 80 -10.92 -0.70 -6.30
C ARG A 80 -9.85 0.30 -5.91
N PHE A 81 -8.62 -0.19 -5.94
CA PHE A 81 -7.46 0.62 -5.60
C PHE A 81 -6.39 0.44 -6.67
N ARG A 82 -5.73 1.51 -7.01
CA ARG A 82 -4.56 1.47 -7.88
C ARG A 82 -3.32 1.46 -7.03
N VAL A 83 -2.42 0.53 -7.31
CA VAL A 83 -1.19 0.35 -6.54
C VAL A 83 0.01 0.56 -7.45
N ASN A 84 0.93 1.41 -7.02
CA ASN A 84 2.27 1.49 -7.58
C ASN A 84 3.23 0.93 -6.55
N ALA A 85 3.88 -0.18 -6.90
CA ALA A 85 4.92 -0.78 -6.07
C ALA A 85 6.27 -0.43 -6.70
N PHE A 86 7.22 0.00 -5.86
CA PHE A 86 8.53 0.42 -6.34
C PHE A 86 9.58 0.13 -5.28
N ARG A 87 10.85 0.31 -5.63
CA ARG A 87 11.95 0.15 -4.68
C ARG A 87 12.47 1.51 -4.26
N GLN A 88 12.71 1.66 -2.97
CA GLN A 88 13.29 2.84 -2.39
C GLN A 88 14.42 2.40 -1.49
N ARG A 89 15.66 2.71 -1.87
CA ARG A 89 16.87 2.25 -1.18
C ARG A 89 16.93 0.74 -1.03
N GLY A 90 16.47 0.01 -2.06
CA GLY A 90 16.49 -1.45 -2.08
C GLY A 90 15.32 -2.11 -1.36
N THR A 91 14.45 -1.37 -0.70
CA THR A 91 13.27 -1.94 -0.03
C THR A 91 12.00 -1.61 -0.79
N PRO A 92 11.00 -2.50 -0.78
CA PRO A 92 9.71 -2.21 -1.41
C PRO A 92 9.00 -1.06 -0.73
N ALA A 93 8.32 -0.25 -1.53
CA ALA A 93 7.42 0.80 -1.08
C ALA A 93 6.15 0.75 -1.92
N LEU A 94 5.04 1.22 -1.36
CA LEU A 94 3.74 1.20 -2.03
C LEU A 94 3.12 2.59 -1.99
N ALA A 95 2.60 3.02 -3.13
CA ALA A 95 1.69 4.17 -3.22
C ALA A 95 0.35 3.63 -3.70
N ILE A 96 -0.69 3.84 -2.92
CA ILE A 96 -2.02 3.27 -3.19
C ILE A 96 -3.02 4.41 -3.32
N ARG A 97 -3.83 4.37 -4.38
CA ARG A 97 -4.88 5.36 -4.62
C ARG A 97 -6.24 4.68 -4.67
N HIS A 98 -7.22 5.24 -3.98
CA HIS A 98 -8.60 4.77 -4.06
C HIS A 98 -9.22 5.26 -5.37
N ILE A 99 -9.77 4.34 -6.16
CA ILE A 99 -10.44 4.65 -7.43
C ILE A 99 -11.93 4.84 -7.11
N THR A 100 -12.42 6.04 -7.29
CA THR A 100 -13.82 6.38 -7.03
C THR A 100 -14.61 6.49 -8.33
#